data_df9527af446914c475e207395ba1ce82
#
_entry.id   df9527af446914c475e207395ba1ce82
#
_cell.length_a   1.000
_cell.length_b   1.000
_cell.length_c   1.000
_cell.angle_alpha   90.00
_cell.angle_beta   90.00
_cell.angle_gamma   90.00
#
_symmetry.space_group_name_H-M   'P 1'
#
loop_
_entity.id
_entity.type
_entity.pdbx_description
1 polymer ?
#
loop_
_entity_poly.entity_id
_entity_poly.type
_entity_poly.pdbx_seq_one_letter_code
_entity_poly.pdbx_strand_id
1 'polypeptide(L)'
;MSNKVLSCLISLFLLGAGVAKAQMGDQTSIGPRIGVNFSNVSNIEGSKSLTGLVLGLTSTYSITEATGLTVDLLYSQEGYSLNDVDLRLNYLQLPIYFDLFFGELGDKFRPKVYAGIVPGILLSAKNGDAKVDNDFFNTVNFAVSGGLGFNLRMSSRVWLNTDLRAYLGLNDIRDKSLQDGDKNANSTIQLSVGVAYGLSKI
;
A
#
# COMPACT_ATOMS: atom_id res chain seq x y z
N MET A 1 -18.76 5.85 8.56
CA MET A 1 -17.83 6.65 7.72
C MET A 1 -18.66 7.47 6.76
N SER A 2 -18.46 8.78 6.71
CA SER A 2 -19.25 9.63 5.81
C SER A 2 -18.91 9.29 4.36
N ASN A 3 -19.90 8.97 3.53
CA ASN A 3 -19.76 8.75 2.07
C ASN A 3 -19.00 9.91 1.37
N LYS A 4 -18.95 11.09 2.02
CA LYS A 4 -18.23 12.28 1.56
C LYS A 4 -16.69 12.10 1.56
N VAL A 5 -16.11 11.39 2.53
CA VAL A 5 -14.66 11.15 2.59
C VAL A 5 -14.22 10.17 1.51
N LEU A 6 -15.00 9.10 1.31
CA LEU A 6 -14.72 8.13 0.24
C LEU A 6 -14.86 8.77 -1.15
N SER A 7 -15.90 9.58 -1.36
CA SER A 7 -16.09 10.32 -2.62
C SER A 7 -14.95 11.32 -2.87
N CYS A 8 -14.45 12.00 -1.83
CA CYS A 8 -13.36 12.95 -1.95
C CYS A 8 -12.04 12.26 -2.35
N LEU A 9 -11.73 11.10 -1.77
CA LEU A 9 -10.54 10.31 -2.11
C LEU A 9 -10.61 9.75 -3.54
N ILE A 10 -11.77 9.23 -3.95
CA ILE A 10 -12.00 8.76 -5.33
C ILE A 10 -11.91 9.92 -6.32
N SER A 11 -12.48 11.07 -5.99
CA SER A 11 -12.41 12.27 -6.83
C SER A 11 -10.98 12.81 -6.95
N LEU A 12 -10.20 12.79 -5.85
CA LEU A 12 -8.80 13.22 -5.86
C LEU A 12 -7.94 12.28 -6.72
N PHE A 13 -8.22 10.98 -6.68
CA PHE A 13 -7.54 9.98 -7.51
C PHE A 13 -7.91 10.14 -9.00
N LEU A 14 -9.19 10.38 -9.30
CA LEU A 14 -9.68 10.60 -10.68
C LEU A 14 -9.18 11.93 -11.25
N LEU A 15 -9.11 12.98 -10.43
CA LEU A 15 -8.54 14.28 -10.84
C LEU A 15 -7.04 14.16 -11.08
N GLY A 16 -6.31 13.44 -10.23
CA GLY A 16 -4.88 13.14 -10.42
C GLY A 16 -4.62 12.37 -11.72
N ALA A 17 -5.46 11.40 -12.06
CA ALA A 17 -5.38 10.62 -13.29
C ALA A 17 -5.70 11.46 -14.55
N GLY A 18 -6.54 12.47 -14.42
CA GLY A 18 -6.92 13.39 -15.52
C GLY A 18 -5.84 14.41 -15.87
N VAL A 19 -5.18 14.98 -14.86
CA VAL A 19 -4.08 15.95 -15.05
C VAL A 19 -2.82 15.27 -15.57
N ALA A 20 -2.57 14.01 -15.21
CA ALA A 20 -1.45 13.21 -15.70
C ALA A 20 -1.49 13.02 -17.23
N LYS A 21 -2.66 13.00 -17.86
CA LYS A 21 -2.77 12.87 -19.33
C LYS A 21 -2.28 14.09 -20.12
N ALA A 22 -2.29 15.27 -19.52
CA ALA A 22 -2.03 16.51 -20.27
C ALA A 22 -0.51 16.85 -20.38
N GLN A 23 0.34 16.35 -19.49
CA GLN A 23 1.78 16.68 -19.46
C GLN A 23 2.73 15.51 -19.22
N MET A 24 2.24 14.29 -18.90
CA MET A 24 3.03 13.16 -18.41
C MET A 24 2.93 11.90 -19.30
N GLY A 25 2.50 12.01 -20.55
CA GLY A 25 2.11 10.88 -21.41
C GLY A 25 3.17 9.79 -21.58
N ASP A 26 4.43 10.15 -21.61
CA ASP A 26 5.48 9.25 -22.11
C ASP A 26 6.16 8.35 -21.05
N GLN A 27 5.86 8.55 -19.77
CA GLN A 27 6.60 7.88 -18.68
C GLN A 27 5.71 7.29 -17.58
N THR A 28 4.41 7.17 -17.84
CA THR A 28 3.45 6.66 -16.85
C THR A 28 3.00 5.25 -17.19
N SER A 29 2.95 4.39 -16.19
CA SER A 29 2.32 3.07 -16.27
C SER A 29 1.26 2.91 -15.17
N ILE A 30 0.19 2.17 -15.45
CA ILE A 30 -0.89 1.88 -14.51
C ILE A 30 -1.36 0.44 -14.66
N GLY A 31 -1.77 -0.19 -13.56
CA GLY A 31 -2.32 -1.53 -13.63
C GLY A 31 -2.75 -2.12 -12.30
N PRO A 32 -3.32 -3.33 -12.30
CA PRO A 32 -3.70 -4.05 -11.10
C PRO A 32 -2.49 -4.55 -10.32
N ARG A 33 -2.66 -4.65 -9.00
CA ARG A 33 -1.72 -5.23 -8.05
C ARG A 33 -2.44 -6.17 -7.10
N ILE A 34 -1.80 -7.30 -6.80
CA ILE A 34 -2.25 -8.27 -5.79
C ILE A 34 -1.06 -8.67 -4.93
N GLY A 35 -1.30 -9.02 -3.68
CA GLY A 35 -0.23 -9.43 -2.76
C GLY A 35 -0.75 -10.04 -1.48
N VAL A 36 0.21 -10.38 -0.62
CA VAL A 36 -0.03 -10.90 0.72
C VAL A 36 0.74 -10.07 1.73
N ASN A 37 0.10 -9.79 2.85
CA ASN A 37 0.68 -9.20 4.04
C ASN A 37 0.99 -10.27 5.08
N PHE A 38 2.11 -10.10 5.77
CA PHE A 38 2.45 -10.75 7.02
C PHE A 38 2.56 -9.64 8.06
N SER A 39 1.48 -9.43 8.80
CA SER A 39 1.35 -8.29 9.72
C SER A 39 1.34 -8.74 11.16
N ASN A 40 1.84 -7.89 12.03
CA ASN A 40 1.77 -8.01 13.48
C ASN A 40 1.57 -6.63 14.10
N VAL A 41 1.26 -6.57 15.37
CA VAL A 41 1.11 -5.34 16.15
C VAL A 41 2.13 -5.34 17.27
N SER A 42 2.86 -4.21 17.41
CA SER A 42 3.85 -4.04 18.48
C SER A 42 3.19 -4.02 19.86
N ASN A 43 3.99 -4.38 20.88
CA ASN A 43 3.61 -4.30 22.31
C ASN A 43 2.36 -5.13 22.71
N ILE A 44 2.08 -6.21 21.99
CA ILE A 44 1.07 -7.20 22.36
C ILE A 44 1.78 -8.52 22.61
N GLU A 45 1.96 -8.88 23.89
CA GLU A 45 2.64 -10.13 24.26
C GLU A 45 1.87 -11.36 23.75
N GLY A 46 2.61 -12.32 23.18
CA GLY A 46 2.04 -13.55 22.63
C GLY A 46 1.33 -13.39 21.29
N SER A 47 1.35 -12.20 20.68
CA SER A 47 0.79 -12.03 19.35
C SER A 47 1.61 -12.78 18.29
N LYS A 48 0.89 -13.38 17.34
CA LYS A 48 1.46 -14.06 16.16
C LYS A 48 1.16 -13.24 14.90
N SER A 49 2.04 -13.38 13.89
CA SER A 49 1.82 -12.76 12.60
C SER A 49 0.54 -13.28 11.93
N LEU A 50 -0.24 -12.37 11.37
CA LEU A 50 -1.45 -12.65 10.62
C LEU A 50 -1.19 -12.47 9.12
N THR A 51 -1.63 -13.45 8.33
CA THR A 51 -1.60 -13.36 6.87
C THR A 51 -2.85 -12.65 6.38
N GLY A 52 -2.65 -11.61 5.55
CA GLY A 52 -3.73 -10.82 4.96
C GLY A 52 -3.61 -10.68 3.45
N LEU A 53 -4.72 -10.36 2.79
CA LEU A 53 -4.79 -10.11 1.35
C LEU A 53 -4.53 -8.63 1.05
N VAL A 54 -3.84 -8.37 -0.06
CA VAL A 54 -3.69 -7.05 -0.66
C VAL A 54 -4.16 -7.08 -2.09
N LEU A 55 -4.97 -6.12 -2.49
CA LEU A 55 -5.39 -5.96 -3.87
C LEU A 55 -5.66 -4.47 -4.19
N GLY A 56 -5.41 -4.07 -5.42
CA GLY A 56 -5.67 -2.69 -5.83
C GLY A 56 -5.05 -2.31 -7.16
N LEU A 57 -4.71 -1.05 -7.26
CA LEU A 57 -4.11 -0.45 -8.44
C LEU A 57 -2.75 0.16 -8.09
N THR A 58 -1.85 0.14 -9.05
CA THR A 58 -0.54 0.77 -8.98
C THR A 58 -0.37 1.71 -10.16
N SER A 59 0.24 2.87 -9.93
CA SER A 59 0.65 3.79 -10.98
C SER A 59 2.07 4.23 -10.72
N THR A 60 2.94 4.11 -11.71
CA THR A 60 4.34 4.57 -11.62
C THR A 60 4.60 5.61 -12.69
N TYR A 61 5.15 6.73 -12.28
CA TYR A 61 5.66 7.80 -13.14
C TYR A 61 7.19 7.85 -13.06
N SER A 62 7.87 7.64 -14.16
CA SER A 62 9.34 7.79 -14.25
C SER A 62 9.67 9.27 -14.42
N ILE A 63 10.34 9.87 -13.41
CA ILE A 63 10.77 11.28 -13.42
C ILE A 63 12.02 11.42 -14.27
N THR A 64 12.95 10.48 -14.09
CA THR A 64 14.18 10.34 -14.89
C THR A 64 14.39 8.86 -15.24
N GLU A 65 15.48 8.54 -15.92
CA GLU A 65 15.85 7.14 -16.15
C GLU A 65 16.08 6.36 -14.86
N ALA A 66 16.60 7.01 -13.83
CA ALA A 66 16.94 6.38 -12.55
C ALA A 66 15.93 6.65 -11.43
N THR A 67 14.98 7.56 -11.59
CA THR A 67 14.06 7.95 -10.50
C THR A 67 12.61 7.93 -10.93
N GLY A 68 11.72 7.62 -10.00
CA GLY A 68 10.28 7.63 -10.25
C GLY A 68 9.46 7.91 -9.00
N LEU A 69 8.17 8.06 -9.23
CA LEU A 69 7.14 8.18 -8.20
C LEU A 69 6.11 7.08 -8.43
N THR A 70 5.90 6.23 -7.42
CA THR A 70 4.83 5.23 -7.44
C THR A 70 3.74 5.62 -6.46
N VAL A 71 2.50 5.61 -6.94
CA VAL A 71 1.29 5.80 -6.13
C VAL A 71 0.40 4.59 -6.31
N ASP A 72 0.08 3.94 -5.20
CA ASP A 72 -0.83 2.80 -5.18
C ASP A 72 -2.16 3.18 -4.51
N LEU A 73 -3.25 2.52 -4.88
CA LEU A 73 -4.51 2.51 -4.15
C LEU A 73 -4.82 1.07 -3.80
N LEU A 74 -4.70 0.71 -2.51
CA LEU A 74 -4.74 -0.67 -2.07
C LEU A 74 -5.83 -0.90 -1.02
N TYR A 75 -6.62 -1.94 -1.20
CA TYR A 75 -7.27 -2.64 -0.10
C TYR A 75 -6.22 -3.53 0.57
N SER A 76 -6.01 -3.37 1.86
CA SER A 76 -4.98 -4.06 2.64
C SER A 76 -5.59 -4.65 3.91
N GLN A 77 -5.41 -5.95 4.10
CA GLN A 77 -5.75 -6.62 5.35
C GLN A 77 -4.49 -6.71 6.21
N GLU A 78 -4.60 -6.20 7.43
CA GLU A 78 -3.54 -6.21 8.44
C GLU A 78 -4.10 -6.70 9.78
N GLY A 79 -3.23 -6.84 10.79
CA GLY A 79 -3.63 -7.21 12.13
C GLY A 79 -2.69 -8.21 12.78
N TYR A 80 -3.22 -8.99 13.72
CA TYR A 80 -2.48 -10.00 14.45
C TYR A 80 -3.38 -11.14 14.91
N SER A 81 -2.79 -12.28 15.28
CA SER A 81 -3.48 -13.40 15.91
C SER A 81 -3.07 -13.50 17.37
N LEU A 82 -4.01 -13.65 18.28
CA LEU A 82 -3.78 -13.82 19.71
C LEU A 82 -4.66 -14.96 20.22
N ASN A 83 -4.05 -15.96 20.87
CA ASN A 83 -4.77 -17.16 21.37
C ASN A 83 -5.63 -17.83 20.29
N ASP A 84 -5.11 -17.93 19.05
CA ASP A 84 -5.77 -18.48 17.87
C ASP A 84 -7.06 -17.71 17.45
N VAL A 85 -7.20 -16.48 17.91
CA VAL A 85 -8.24 -15.55 17.45
C VAL A 85 -7.58 -14.43 16.65
N ASP A 86 -8.05 -14.24 15.41
CA ASP A 86 -7.50 -13.26 14.49
C ASP A 86 -8.20 -11.91 14.65
N LEU A 87 -7.46 -10.87 14.98
CA LEU A 87 -7.92 -9.49 14.81
C LEU A 87 -7.50 -8.99 13.43
N ARG A 88 -8.47 -8.80 12.53
CA ARG A 88 -8.27 -8.32 11.16
C ARG A 88 -8.74 -6.89 11.02
N LEU A 89 -7.84 -6.02 10.58
CA LEU A 89 -8.08 -4.62 10.27
C LEU A 89 -7.98 -4.45 8.75
N ASN A 90 -9.05 -4.01 8.13
CA ASN A 90 -9.10 -3.83 6.69
C ASN A 90 -9.00 -2.34 6.37
N TYR A 91 -7.98 -1.96 5.62
CA TYR A 91 -7.68 -0.57 5.28
C TYR A 91 -7.86 -0.31 3.78
N LEU A 92 -8.23 0.92 3.46
CA LEU A 92 -7.94 1.52 2.16
C LEU A 92 -6.69 2.39 2.33
N GLN A 93 -5.61 2.03 1.64
CA GLN A 93 -4.31 2.69 1.74
C GLN A 93 -3.96 3.41 0.44
N LEU A 94 -3.23 4.52 0.57
CA LEU A 94 -2.67 5.28 -0.55
C LEU A 94 -1.14 5.41 -0.40
N PRO A 95 -0.37 4.32 -0.61
CA PRO A 95 1.08 4.38 -0.59
C PRO A 95 1.63 5.34 -1.65
N ILE A 96 2.59 6.17 -1.25
CA ILE A 96 3.30 7.11 -2.14
C ILE A 96 4.78 6.88 -1.93
N TYR A 97 5.47 6.42 -2.99
CA TYR A 97 6.88 6.03 -2.95
C TYR A 97 7.72 6.88 -3.91
N PHE A 98 8.91 7.23 -3.46
CA PHE A 98 10.00 7.66 -4.33
C PHE A 98 10.85 6.43 -4.66
N ASP A 99 10.96 6.13 -5.96
CA ASP A 99 11.68 4.97 -6.50
C ASP A 99 13.06 5.38 -7.02
N LEU A 100 14.05 4.54 -6.75
CA LEU A 100 15.36 4.56 -7.39
C LEU A 100 15.50 3.27 -8.21
N PHE A 101 15.56 3.42 -9.51
CA PHE A 101 15.73 2.32 -10.46
C PHE A 101 17.20 2.11 -10.80
N PHE A 102 17.57 0.86 -10.99
CA PHE A 102 18.86 0.44 -11.51
C PHE A 102 18.68 -0.05 -12.95
N GLY A 103 19.51 0.45 -13.86
CA GLY A 103 19.37 0.25 -15.30
C GLY A 103 18.65 1.39 -16.01
N GLU A 104 18.69 1.38 -17.35
CA GLU A 104 18.14 2.42 -18.20
C GLU A 104 16.62 2.30 -18.38
N LEU A 105 15.97 3.40 -18.74
CA LEU A 105 14.55 3.38 -19.07
C LEU A 105 14.34 2.53 -20.34
N GLY A 106 13.44 1.52 -20.23
CA GLY A 106 13.21 0.58 -21.33
C GLY A 106 14.02 -0.72 -21.24
N ASP A 107 14.93 -0.87 -20.31
CA ASP A 107 15.60 -2.15 -20.06
C ASP A 107 14.56 -3.24 -19.74
N LYS A 108 14.87 -4.48 -20.15
CA LYS A 108 13.99 -5.62 -19.91
C LYS A 108 13.80 -5.92 -18.43
N PHE A 109 14.85 -5.72 -17.63
CA PHE A 109 14.85 -5.96 -16.19
C PHE A 109 15.40 -4.74 -15.46
N ARG A 110 14.59 -4.14 -14.59
CA ARG A 110 14.93 -2.94 -13.81
C ARG A 110 14.69 -3.20 -12.33
N PRO A 111 15.74 -3.55 -11.58
CA PRO A 111 15.67 -3.57 -10.12
C PRO A 111 15.38 -2.18 -9.58
N LYS A 112 14.76 -2.11 -8.40
CA LYS A 112 14.47 -0.84 -7.72
C LYS A 112 14.53 -0.99 -6.22
N VAL A 113 14.86 0.11 -5.55
CA VAL A 113 14.64 0.33 -4.12
C VAL A 113 13.79 1.58 -3.96
N TYR A 114 13.03 1.65 -2.91
CA TYR A 114 12.13 2.78 -2.70
C TYR A 114 11.78 2.97 -1.23
N ALA A 115 11.37 4.19 -0.90
CA ALA A 115 10.84 4.55 0.39
C ALA A 115 9.70 5.56 0.24
N GLY A 116 8.80 5.59 1.21
CA GLY A 116 7.66 6.50 1.15
C GLY A 116 6.76 6.47 2.36
N ILE A 117 5.62 7.08 2.20
CA ILE A 117 4.58 7.21 3.22
C ILE A 117 3.32 6.45 2.81
N VAL A 118 2.59 5.97 3.79
CA VAL A 118 1.38 5.16 3.58
C VAL A 118 0.26 5.70 4.46
N PRO A 119 -0.46 6.74 4.02
CA PRO A 119 -1.72 7.09 4.62
C PRO A 119 -2.78 6.04 4.31
N GLY A 120 -3.66 5.78 5.28
CA GLY A 120 -4.73 4.81 5.13
C GLY A 120 -5.93 5.14 6.00
N ILE A 121 -7.07 4.59 5.64
CA ILE A 121 -8.30 4.67 6.42
C ILE A 121 -8.83 3.27 6.72
N LEU A 122 -9.27 3.05 7.96
CA LEU A 122 -9.87 1.81 8.40
C LEU A 122 -11.28 1.69 7.80
N LEU A 123 -11.52 0.63 7.06
CA LEU A 123 -12.82 0.30 6.48
C LEU A 123 -13.65 -0.57 7.42
N SER A 124 -13.02 -1.57 8.04
CA SER A 124 -13.68 -2.48 8.97
C SER A 124 -12.68 -3.21 9.85
N ALA A 125 -13.11 -3.57 11.06
CA ALA A 125 -12.42 -4.44 11.99
C ALA A 125 -13.21 -5.73 12.23
N LYS A 126 -12.51 -6.87 12.35
CA LYS A 126 -13.09 -8.19 12.67
C LYS A 126 -12.25 -8.88 13.73
N ASN A 127 -12.93 -9.55 14.66
CA ASN A 127 -12.32 -10.41 15.66
C ASN A 127 -12.85 -11.84 15.45
N GLY A 128 -12.03 -12.70 14.85
CA GLY A 128 -12.51 -13.95 14.25
C GLY A 128 -13.53 -13.63 13.13
N ASP A 129 -14.72 -14.24 13.21
CA ASP A 129 -15.82 -13.99 12.27
C ASP A 129 -16.72 -12.82 12.66
N ALA A 130 -16.60 -12.32 13.89
CA ALA A 130 -17.43 -11.24 14.40
C ALA A 130 -16.92 -9.88 13.93
N LYS A 131 -17.83 -9.04 13.42
CA LYS A 131 -17.53 -7.64 13.12
C LYS A 131 -17.40 -6.87 14.43
N VAL A 132 -16.30 -6.15 14.60
CA VAL A 132 -16.06 -5.25 15.74
C VAL A 132 -16.41 -3.83 15.33
N ASP A 133 -16.92 -3.04 16.28
CA ASP A 133 -17.18 -1.62 16.04
C ASP A 133 -15.87 -0.89 15.73
N ASN A 134 -15.86 -0.11 14.67
CA ASN A 134 -14.69 0.66 14.27
C ASN A 134 -14.34 1.77 15.28
N ASP A 135 -15.27 2.15 16.16
CA ASP A 135 -15.06 3.19 17.18
C ASP A 135 -13.99 2.80 18.22
N PHE A 136 -13.66 1.52 18.33
CA PHE A 136 -12.54 1.05 19.15
C PHE A 136 -11.16 1.27 18.51
N PHE A 137 -11.11 1.61 17.23
CA PHE A 137 -9.88 1.73 16.46
C PHE A 137 -9.72 3.10 15.82
N ASN A 138 -8.48 3.53 15.67
CA ASN A 138 -8.18 4.73 14.89
C ASN A 138 -8.64 4.58 13.45
N THR A 139 -9.49 5.51 13.01
CA THR A 139 -9.99 5.52 11.63
C THR A 139 -8.89 5.83 10.62
N VAL A 140 -7.89 6.63 11.03
CA VAL A 140 -6.77 7.04 10.16
C VAL A 140 -5.52 6.31 10.59
N ASN A 141 -4.84 5.68 9.65
CA ASN A 141 -3.56 5.04 9.84
C ASN A 141 -2.49 5.76 9.00
N PHE A 142 -1.31 5.96 9.60
CA PHE A 142 -0.11 6.43 8.92
C PHE A 142 1.03 5.47 9.16
N ALA A 143 1.74 5.11 8.09
CA ALA A 143 2.95 4.32 8.17
C ALA A 143 4.05 4.95 7.29
N VAL A 144 5.29 4.64 7.61
CA VAL A 144 6.42 4.74 6.69
C VAL A 144 6.67 3.37 6.11
N SER A 145 7.12 3.34 4.87
CA SER A 145 7.40 2.08 4.20
C SER A 145 8.62 2.21 3.31
N GLY A 146 9.36 1.12 3.21
CA GLY A 146 10.45 0.98 2.28
C GLY A 146 10.47 -0.42 1.70
N GLY A 147 11.14 -0.58 0.57
CA GLY A 147 11.15 -1.88 -0.08
C GLY A 147 12.15 -1.97 -1.21
N LEU A 148 12.19 -3.17 -1.75
CA LEU A 148 12.95 -3.51 -2.95
C LEU A 148 12.06 -4.30 -3.90
N GLY A 149 12.36 -4.22 -5.18
CA GLY A 149 11.58 -4.91 -6.19
C GLY A 149 12.25 -4.85 -7.54
N PHE A 150 11.51 -5.25 -8.55
CA PHE A 150 11.93 -5.12 -9.93
C PHE A 150 10.75 -4.96 -10.87
N ASN A 151 11.01 -4.33 -11.99
CA ASN A 151 10.11 -4.24 -13.12
C ASN A 151 10.68 -5.08 -14.27
N LEU A 152 9.89 -6.03 -14.77
CA LEU A 152 10.24 -6.88 -15.91
C LEU A 152 9.37 -6.51 -17.11
N ARG A 153 9.99 -6.06 -18.21
CA ARG A 153 9.26 -5.73 -19.43
C ARG A 153 8.82 -7.00 -20.16
N MET A 154 7.51 -7.20 -20.23
CA MET A 154 6.89 -8.35 -20.90
C MET A 154 6.63 -8.06 -22.38
N SER A 155 6.30 -6.81 -22.71
CA SER A 155 6.14 -6.34 -24.08
C SER A 155 6.47 -4.84 -24.18
N SER A 156 6.24 -4.21 -25.32
CA SER A 156 6.50 -2.78 -25.54
C SER A 156 5.75 -1.85 -24.57
N ARG A 157 4.68 -2.32 -23.95
CA ARG A 157 3.84 -1.52 -23.03
C ARG A 157 3.45 -2.24 -21.74
N VAL A 158 3.81 -3.51 -21.59
CA VAL A 158 3.39 -4.31 -20.43
C VAL A 158 4.58 -4.65 -19.56
N TRP A 159 4.43 -4.34 -18.27
CA TRP A 159 5.45 -4.55 -17.25
C TRP A 159 4.89 -5.41 -16.12
N LEU A 160 5.66 -6.40 -15.71
CA LEU A 160 5.45 -7.14 -14.48
C LEU A 160 6.25 -6.48 -13.37
N ASN A 161 5.59 -6.09 -12.29
CA ASN A 161 6.20 -5.46 -11.12
C ASN A 161 6.15 -6.46 -9.97
N THR A 162 7.27 -6.69 -9.31
CA THR A 162 7.33 -7.53 -8.11
C THR A 162 7.99 -6.71 -7.00
N ASP A 163 7.37 -6.68 -5.82
CA ASP A 163 7.78 -5.81 -4.73
C ASP A 163 7.74 -6.56 -3.39
N LEU A 164 8.81 -6.43 -2.61
CA LEU A 164 8.88 -6.78 -1.20
C LEU A 164 8.98 -5.49 -0.39
N ARG A 165 8.03 -5.27 0.52
CA ARG A 165 7.86 -4.03 1.29
C ARG A 165 7.84 -4.30 2.78
N ALA A 166 8.38 -3.39 3.56
CA ALA A 166 8.20 -3.33 5.01
C ALA A 166 7.44 -2.05 5.37
N TYR A 167 6.44 -2.17 6.22
CA TYR A 167 5.62 -1.07 6.73
C TYR A 167 5.82 -0.95 8.24
N LEU A 168 5.99 0.27 8.72
CA LEU A 168 6.08 0.61 10.14
C LEU A 168 5.03 1.67 10.45
N GLY A 169 4.01 1.29 11.22
CA GLY A 169 2.95 2.18 11.67
C GLY A 169 3.48 3.30 12.56
N LEU A 170 3.02 4.50 12.32
CA LEU A 170 3.42 5.69 13.07
C LEU A 170 2.42 6.08 14.17
N ASN A 171 1.19 5.61 14.09
CA ASN A 171 0.14 5.86 15.08
C ASN A 171 -0.35 4.57 15.74
N ASP A 172 -0.99 4.70 16.89
CA ASP A 172 -1.65 3.60 17.60
C ASP A 172 -2.86 3.13 16.79
N ILE A 173 -3.09 1.82 16.73
CA ILE A 173 -4.28 1.25 16.10
C ILE A 173 -5.54 1.43 16.93
N ARG A 174 -5.41 1.63 18.26
CA ARG A 174 -6.52 1.85 19.18
C ARG A 174 -7.01 3.29 19.12
N ASP A 175 -8.29 3.52 19.37
CA ASP A 175 -8.81 4.87 19.57
C ASP A 175 -8.12 5.57 20.75
N LYS A 176 -8.04 6.90 20.69
CA LYS A 176 -7.37 7.72 21.71
C LYS A 176 -7.94 7.53 23.11
N SER A 177 -9.24 7.24 23.22
CA SER A 177 -9.92 7.00 24.49
C SER A 177 -9.52 5.68 25.17
N LEU A 178 -8.91 4.76 24.42
CA LEU A 178 -8.49 3.42 24.86
C LEU A 178 -6.96 3.27 24.93
N GLN A 179 -6.21 4.34 24.69
CA GLN A 179 -4.76 4.34 24.75
C GLN A 179 -4.31 4.41 26.21
N ASP A 180 -3.93 3.24 26.75
CA ASP A 180 -3.27 3.10 28.04
C ASP A 180 -1.95 2.35 27.83
N GLY A 181 -0.84 2.91 28.30
CA GLY A 181 0.50 2.37 28.16
C GLY A 181 1.15 2.58 26.79
N ASP A 182 1.94 1.59 26.37
CA ASP A 182 2.73 1.63 25.16
C ASP A 182 1.86 1.61 23.88
N LYS A 183 2.38 2.26 22.85
CA LYS A 183 1.74 2.39 21.54
C LYS A 183 1.67 1.06 20.81
N ASN A 184 0.48 0.67 20.35
CA ASN A 184 0.24 -0.50 19.52
C ASN A 184 0.19 -0.09 18.05
N ALA A 185 1.27 -0.30 17.33
CA ALA A 185 1.39 0.09 15.93
C ALA A 185 1.52 -1.15 15.02
N ASN A 186 0.93 -1.09 13.82
CA ASN A 186 1.07 -2.13 12.82
C ASN A 186 2.53 -2.21 12.33
N SER A 187 3.03 -3.44 12.19
CA SER A 187 4.28 -3.78 11.50
C SER A 187 3.96 -4.86 10.48
N THR A 188 4.26 -4.61 9.20
CA THR A 188 3.82 -5.49 8.10
C THR A 188 4.93 -5.69 7.10
N ILE A 189 5.14 -6.96 6.71
CA ILE A 189 5.90 -7.31 5.51
C ILE A 189 4.90 -7.67 4.41
N GLN A 190 5.05 -7.08 3.25
CA GLN A 190 4.17 -7.31 2.09
C GLN A 190 4.97 -7.85 0.91
N LEU A 191 4.48 -8.93 0.32
CA LEU A 191 4.92 -9.41 -0.99
C LEU A 191 3.81 -9.18 -2.00
N SER A 192 4.10 -8.48 -3.12
CA SER A 192 3.09 -8.16 -4.11
C SER A 192 3.61 -8.25 -5.54
N VAL A 193 2.68 -8.52 -6.44
CA VAL A 193 2.90 -8.58 -7.89
C VAL A 193 1.86 -7.70 -8.57
N GLY A 194 2.29 -6.95 -9.58
CA GLY A 194 1.42 -6.11 -10.40
C GLY A 194 1.71 -6.28 -11.88
N VAL A 195 0.71 -6.03 -12.70
CA VAL A 195 0.88 -5.93 -14.16
C VAL A 195 0.50 -4.51 -14.54
N ALA A 196 1.48 -3.72 -14.97
CA ALA A 196 1.28 -2.33 -15.35
C ALA A 196 1.36 -2.15 -16.86
N TYR A 197 0.47 -1.32 -17.39
CA TYR A 197 0.43 -0.93 -18.79
C TYR A 197 0.99 0.48 -18.95
N GLY A 198 2.05 0.63 -19.75
CA GLY A 198 2.61 1.92 -20.12
C GLY A 198 1.67 2.70 -21.03
N LEU A 199 1.33 3.93 -20.64
CA LEU A 199 0.41 4.78 -21.40
C LEU A 199 1.03 5.29 -22.70
N SER A 200 2.38 5.25 -22.81
CA SER A 200 3.14 5.51 -24.03
C SER A 200 3.94 4.31 -24.48
N LYS A 201 4.41 4.36 -25.72
CA LYS A 201 5.44 3.44 -26.22
C LYS A 201 6.81 3.97 -25.78
N ILE A 202 7.59 3.11 -25.16
CA ILE A 202 9.02 3.30 -24.93
C ILE A 202 9.77 2.74 -26.14
#